data_89fec826d735fe93a1a3f3bb35830b23
#
_entry.id   89fec826d735fe93a1a3f3bb35830b23
#
_cell.length_a   1.000
_cell.length_b   1.000
_cell.length_c   1.000
_cell.angle_alpha   90.00
_cell.angle_beta   90.00
_cell.angle_gamma   90.00
#
_symmetry.space_group_name_H-M   'P 1'
#
loop_
_entity.id
_entity.type
_entity.pdbx_description
1 polymer ?
#
loop_
_entity_poly.entity_id
_entity_poly.type
_entity_poly.pdbx_seq_one_letter_code
_entity_poly.pdbx_strand_id
1 'polypeptide(L)'
;MRGQFRIIRHPAPSNIDPAVHECILTAIHERRLLRFTYLDKIRIVEPHDYGIQKGIVNLFAYQIAGESSSSRLPDWRKFAVPRLSGLELLEKSFPGSRSVPSQRHQEWDVLFARVEPLEKSPA
;
A
#
# COMPACT_ATOMS: atom_id res chain seq x y z
N MET A 1 -5.02 25.83 -17.89
CA MET A 1 -5.49 24.68 -17.53
C MET A 1 -4.48 23.69 -17.34
N ARG A 2 -4.55 23.00 -16.34
CA ARG A 2 -3.57 22.14 -16.11
C ARG A 2 -3.57 21.05 -17.01
N GLY A 3 -2.52 20.50 -17.16
CA GLY A 3 -2.34 19.41 -18.01
C GLY A 3 -3.30 18.33 -17.65
N GLN A 4 -3.76 17.67 -18.63
CA GLN A 4 -4.72 16.70 -18.40
C GLN A 4 -4.11 15.38 -18.31
N PHE A 5 -3.23 15.18 -17.36
CA PHE A 5 -2.71 13.87 -17.20
C PHE A 5 -3.80 12.99 -16.73
N ARG A 6 -4.13 11.99 -17.51
CA ARG A 6 -5.02 11.02 -17.08
C ARG A 6 -4.24 9.90 -16.56
N ILE A 7 -4.29 9.66 -15.28
CA ILE A 7 -3.69 8.47 -14.72
C ILE A 7 -4.68 7.38 -14.89
N ILE A 8 -4.31 6.37 -15.66
CA ILE A 8 -5.20 5.26 -15.88
C ILE A 8 -5.08 4.34 -14.69
N ARG A 9 -6.14 4.19 -13.95
CA ARG A 9 -6.15 3.33 -12.79
C ARG A 9 -7.00 2.12 -13.06
N HIS A 10 -6.62 1.01 -12.46
CA HIS A 10 -7.43 -0.18 -12.53
C HIS A 10 -8.75 0.06 -11.80
N PRO A 11 -9.85 -0.43 -12.31
CA PRO A 11 -11.11 -0.33 -11.59
C PRO A 11 -11.06 -1.18 -10.34
N ALA A 12 -11.88 -0.84 -9.36
CA ALA A 12 -11.91 -1.59 -8.12
C ALA A 12 -12.39 -3.01 -8.38
N PRO A 13 -11.74 -3.99 -7.77
CA PRO A 13 -12.26 -5.36 -7.84
C PRO A 13 -13.66 -5.43 -7.23
N SER A 14 -14.45 -6.40 -7.68
CA SER A 14 -15.84 -6.46 -7.28
C SER A 14 -16.05 -6.63 -5.78
N ASN A 15 -15.07 -7.22 -5.09
CA ASN A 15 -15.19 -7.43 -3.65
C ASN A 15 -14.51 -6.36 -2.81
N ILE A 16 -14.09 -5.25 -3.42
CA ILE A 16 -13.44 -4.17 -2.71
C ILE A 16 -14.26 -2.90 -2.87
N ASP A 17 -14.52 -2.23 -1.75
CA ASP A 17 -15.20 -0.95 -1.78
C ASP A 17 -14.38 -0.01 -2.65
N PRO A 18 -15.00 0.66 -3.63
CA PRO A 18 -14.26 1.59 -4.47
C PRO A 18 -13.53 2.68 -3.69
N ALA A 19 -14.08 3.12 -2.56
CA ALA A 19 -13.41 4.14 -1.75
C ALA A 19 -12.12 3.59 -1.14
N VAL A 20 -12.13 2.33 -0.72
CA VAL A 20 -10.93 1.69 -0.19
C VAL A 20 -9.89 1.58 -1.29
N HIS A 21 -10.32 1.14 -2.48
CA HIS A 21 -9.44 0.99 -3.62
C HIS A 21 -8.75 2.32 -3.95
N GLU A 22 -9.55 3.38 -4.07
CA GLU A 22 -8.99 4.70 -4.39
C GLU A 22 -8.07 5.22 -3.31
N CYS A 23 -8.40 4.95 -2.06
CA CYS A 23 -7.56 5.39 -0.94
C CYS A 23 -6.17 4.74 -1.03
N ILE A 24 -6.12 3.45 -1.30
CA ILE A 24 -4.84 2.74 -1.39
C ILE A 24 -4.04 3.23 -2.60
N LEU A 25 -4.71 3.40 -3.74
CA LEU A 25 -4.03 3.89 -4.93
C LEU A 25 -3.43 5.28 -4.68
N THR A 26 -4.21 6.15 -4.06
CA THR A 26 -3.73 7.50 -3.75
C THR A 26 -2.55 7.46 -2.80
N ALA A 27 -2.63 6.61 -1.77
CA ALA A 27 -1.54 6.53 -0.80
C ALA A 27 -0.23 6.10 -1.47
N ILE A 28 -0.31 5.13 -2.36
CA ILE A 28 0.89 4.67 -3.06
C ILE A 28 1.41 5.74 -4.01
N HIS A 29 0.51 6.34 -4.76
CA HIS A 29 0.90 7.34 -5.75
C HIS A 29 1.51 8.57 -5.08
N GLU A 30 0.95 9.00 -3.96
CA GLU A 30 1.42 10.20 -3.26
C GLU A 30 2.42 9.90 -2.16
N ARG A 31 2.75 8.63 -1.94
CA ARG A 31 3.69 8.20 -0.91
C ARG A 31 3.25 8.69 0.45
N ARG A 32 2.01 8.39 0.80
CA ARG A 32 1.44 8.79 2.08
C ARG A 32 1.15 7.55 2.92
N LEU A 33 1.25 7.72 4.22
CA LEU A 33 1.00 6.62 5.14
C LEU A 33 -0.48 6.28 5.17
N LEU A 34 -0.76 5.03 5.48
CA LEU A 34 -2.11 4.56 5.73
C LEU A 34 -2.22 4.08 7.17
N ARG A 35 -3.39 4.29 7.74
CA ARG A 35 -3.71 3.75 9.04
C ARG A 35 -4.99 2.93 8.91
N PHE A 36 -5.03 1.79 9.55
CA PHE A 36 -6.22 0.94 9.51
C PHE A 36 -6.17 -0.06 10.66
N THR A 37 -7.28 -0.78 10.83
CA THR A 37 -7.36 -1.87 11.79
C THR A 37 -7.32 -3.18 11.02
N TYR A 38 -6.54 -4.13 11.52
CA TYR A 38 -6.41 -5.44 10.90
C TYR A 38 -6.21 -6.45 12.02
N LEU A 39 -7.08 -7.44 12.08
CA LEU A 39 -7.05 -8.44 13.16
C LEU A 39 -7.08 -7.74 14.53
N ASP A 40 -7.98 -6.78 14.64
CA ASP A 40 -8.22 -6.03 15.89
C ASP A 40 -7.04 -5.19 16.36
N LYS A 41 -6.07 -4.93 15.49
CA LYS A 41 -4.92 -4.11 15.85
C LYS A 41 -4.77 -2.96 14.88
N ILE A 42 -4.43 -1.81 15.43
CA ILE A 42 -4.20 -0.63 14.60
C ILE A 42 -2.84 -0.75 13.95
N ARG A 43 -2.78 -0.45 12.65
CA ARG A 43 -1.55 -0.51 11.88
C ARG A 43 -1.31 0.81 11.18
N ILE A 44 -0.07 1.27 11.18
CA ILE A 44 0.33 2.44 10.41
C ILE A 44 1.43 1.97 9.49
N VAL A 45 1.22 2.13 8.20
CA VAL A 45 2.09 1.50 7.21
C VAL A 45 2.48 2.42 6.09
N GLU A 46 3.62 2.10 5.46
CA GLU A 46 4.04 2.67 4.19
C GLU A 46 3.60 1.70 3.11
N PRO A 47 2.57 2.01 2.33
CA PRO A 47 2.08 1.06 1.32
C PRO A 47 3.07 0.94 0.18
N HIS A 48 3.31 -0.28 -0.27
CA HIS A 48 4.29 -0.51 -1.33
C HIS A 48 3.68 -1.15 -2.57
N ASP A 49 3.07 -2.31 -2.44
CA ASP A 49 2.46 -3.00 -3.58
C ASP A 49 1.01 -3.32 -3.27
N TYR A 50 0.16 -3.15 -4.26
CA TYR A 50 -1.26 -3.42 -4.10
C TYR A 50 -1.74 -4.14 -5.35
N GLY A 51 -2.34 -5.29 -5.17
CA GLY A 51 -2.79 -6.08 -6.31
C GLY A 51 -3.48 -7.35 -5.90
N ILE A 52 -3.51 -8.30 -6.82
CA ILE A 52 -4.17 -9.59 -6.61
C ILE A 52 -3.12 -10.69 -6.68
N GLN A 53 -3.14 -11.57 -5.69
CA GLN A 53 -2.31 -12.76 -5.66
C GLN A 53 -3.20 -13.94 -5.35
N LYS A 54 -3.24 -14.92 -6.24
CA LYS A 54 -4.01 -16.13 -6.02
C LYS A 54 -5.45 -15.82 -5.62
N GLY A 55 -6.03 -14.87 -6.32
CA GLY A 55 -7.43 -14.51 -6.11
C GLY A 55 -7.69 -13.61 -4.94
N ILE A 56 -6.68 -13.22 -4.18
CA ILE A 56 -6.87 -12.38 -2.99
C ILE A 56 -6.28 -11.01 -3.26
N VAL A 57 -7.06 -9.97 -2.95
CA VAL A 57 -6.57 -8.59 -3.06
C VAL A 57 -5.72 -8.31 -1.83
N ASN A 58 -4.45 -8.04 -2.05
CA ASN A 58 -3.48 -7.84 -0.97
C ASN A 58 -2.78 -6.50 -1.07
N LEU A 59 -2.39 -6.00 0.09
CA LEU A 59 -1.52 -4.85 0.21
C LEU A 59 -0.23 -5.30 0.89
N PHE A 60 0.90 -5.09 0.24
CA PHE A 60 2.20 -5.36 0.81
C PHE A 60 2.76 -4.04 1.29
N ALA A 61 3.08 -3.93 2.56
CA ALA A 61 3.44 -2.66 3.16
C ALA A 61 4.46 -2.84 4.27
N TYR A 62 5.13 -1.75 4.60
CA TYR A 62 6.10 -1.73 5.68
C TYR A 62 5.41 -1.09 6.88
N GLN A 63 5.14 -1.88 7.91
CA GLN A 63 4.45 -1.36 9.09
C GLN A 63 5.45 -0.68 9.99
N ILE A 64 5.25 0.61 10.24
CA ILE A 64 6.18 1.41 11.00
C ILE A 64 5.70 1.70 12.41
N ALA A 65 4.41 1.55 12.66
CA ALA A 65 3.85 1.87 13.97
C ALA A 65 2.54 1.13 14.17
N GLY A 66 1.97 1.27 15.34
CA GLY A 66 0.75 0.57 15.71
C GLY A 66 1.08 -0.70 16.46
N GLU A 67 0.20 -1.68 16.36
CA GLU A 67 0.32 -2.91 17.13
C GLU A 67 0.66 -4.09 16.25
N SER A 68 1.38 -5.02 16.82
CA SER A 68 1.71 -6.25 16.14
C SER A 68 1.79 -7.35 17.18
N SER A 69 1.19 -8.50 16.87
CA SER A 69 1.19 -9.60 17.84
C SER A 69 2.40 -10.49 17.67
N SER A 70 3.12 -10.40 16.58
CA SER A 70 4.09 -11.43 16.27
C SER A 70 5.52 -10.97 16.19
N SER A 71 5.80 -9.71 16.00
CA SER A 71 7.19 -9.32 15.87
C SER A 71 7.36 -7.86 16.15
N ARG A 72 8.63 -7.49 16.28
CA ARG A 72 8.96 -6.12 16.48
C ARG A 72 8.73 -5.31 15.25
N LEU A 73 8.43 -4.04 15.44
CA LEU A 73 8.33 -3.12 14.36
C LEU A 73 9.61 -2.31 14.25
N PRO A 74 9.93 -1.82 13.05
CA PRO A 74 9.14 -1.94 11.83
C PRO A 74 9.38 -3.25 11.10
N ASP A 75 8.43 -3.66 10.28
CA ASP A 75 8.58 -4.90 9.55
C ASP A 75 7.66 -4.93 8.34
N TRP A 76 8.00 -5.75 7.37
CA TRP A 76 7.17 -5.98 6.19
C TRP A 76 5.97 -6.84 6.53
N ARG A 77 4.83 -6.47 5.97
CA ARG A 77 3.59 -7.20 6.21
C ARG A 77 2.78 -7.27 4.95
N LYS A 78 1.98 -8.33 4.84
CA LYS A 78 1.03 -8.45 3.76
C LYS A 78 -0.36 -8.50 4.37
N PHE A 79 -1.24 -7.64 3.89
CA PHE A 79 -2.58 -7.52 4.45
C PHE A 79 -3.60 -7.87 3.39
N ALA A 80 -4.56 -8.73 3.75
CA ALA A 80 -5.67 -9.04 2.85
C ALA A 80 -6.63 -7.86 2.90
N VAL A 81 -6.78 -7.17 1.80
CA VAL A 81 -7.53 -5.91 1.77
C VAL A 81 -9.00 -6.07 2.20
N PRO A 82 -9.69 -7.17 1.86
CA PRO A 82 -11.06 -7.30 2.33
C PRO A 82 -11.21 -7.32 3.85
N ARG A 83 -10.11 -7.52 4.57
CA ARG A 83 -10.16 -7.57 6.04
C ARG A 83 -9.75 -6.26 6.70
N LEU A 84 -9.42 -5.24 5.93
CA LEU A 84 -9.09 -3.94 6.50
C LEU A 84 -10.37 -3.25 6.97
N SER A 85 -10.28 -2.51 8.06
CA SER A 85 -11.38 -1.65 8.47
C SER A 85 -10.80 -0.33 8.93
N GLY A 86 -11.63 0.72 8.87
CA GLY A 86 -11.22 2.04 9.33
C GLY A 86 -10.04 2.60 8.56
N LEU A 87 -9.98 2.37 7.26
CA LEU A 87 -8.87 2.82 6.45
C LEU A 87 -8.84 4.34 6.38
N GLU A 88 -7.67 4.90 6.64
CA GLU A 88 -7.49 6.33 6.69
C GLU A 88 -6.21 6.72 5.98
N LEU A 89 -6.32 7.69 5.08
CA LEU A 89 -5.16 8.23 4.38
C LEU A 89 -4.57 9.33 5.24
N LEU A 90 -3.34 9.16 5.68
CA LEU A 90 -2.71 10.15 6.54
C LEU A 90 -2.01 11.20 5.70
N GLU A 91 -1.79 12.36 6.30
CA GLU A 91 -1.09 13.42 5.58
C GLU A 91 0.40 13.19 5.54
N LYS A 92 0.93 12.46 6.50
CA LYS A 92 2.36 12.24 6.56
C LYS A 92 2.81 11.36 5.40
N SER A 93 3.91 11.71 4.80
CA SER A 93 4.45 10.99 3.66
C SER A 93 5.67 10.17 4.05
N PHE A 94 6.13 9.34 3.13
CA PHE A 94 7.38 8.61 3.28
C PHE A 94 8.18 8.77 1.99
N PRO A 95 9.50 8.55 2.05
CA PRO A 95 10.34 8.93 0.90
C PRO A 95 10.11 8.12 -0.37
N GLY A 96 9.62 6.92 -0.26
CA GLY A 96 9.43 6.09 -1.44
C GLY A 96 9.73 4.65 -1.12
N SER A 97 10.02 3.90 -2.15
CA SER A 97 10.22 2.46 -2.01
C SER A 97 11.43 2.14 -1.14
N ARG A 98 11.24 1.26 -0.17
CA ARG A 98 12.35 0.73 0.57
C ARG A 98 12.85 -0.51 -0.14
N SER A 99 14.12 -0.81 0.03
CA SER A 99 14.65 -2.04 -0.49
C SER A 99 13.99 -3.22 0.19
N VAL A 100 13.47 -4.12 -0.58
CA VAL A 100 12.91 -5.34 -0.03
C VAL A 100 14.07 -6.29 0.17
N PRO A 101 14.33 -6.71 1.41
CA PRO A 101 15.56 -7.45 1.69
C PRO A 101 15.77 -8.65 0.80
N SER A 102 14.73 -9.37 0.49
CA SER A 102 14.88 -10.55 -0.31
C SER A 102 14.91 -10.27 -1.78
N GLN A 103 14.61 -9.07 -2.19
CA GLN A 103 14.46 -8.73 -3.59
C GLN A 103 13.49 -9.67 -4.27
N ARG A 104 12.77 -10.43 -3.48
CA ARG A 104 11.80 -11.31 -4.08
C ARG A 104 10.55 -10.54 -4.22
N HIS A 105 10.36 -10.03 -5.39
CA HIS A 105 9.10 -9.43 -5.67
C HIS A 105 8.07 -10.50 -5.57
N GLN A 106 7.04 -10.21 -4.82
CA GLN A 106 5.92 -11.10 -4.79
C GLN A 106 5.44 -11.26 -6.20
N GLU A 107 5.04 -12.48 -6.54
CA GLU A 107 4.46 -12.68 -7.84
C GLU A 107 3.02 -12.26 -7.78
N TRP A 108 2.69 -11.22 -8.51
CA TRP A 108 1.34 -10.71 -8.53
C TRP A 108 0.64 -11.18 -9.79
N ASP A 109 -0.59 -11.67 -9.63
CA ASP A 109 -1.38 -12.00 -10.81
C ASP A 109 -1.81 -10.71 -11.49
N VAL A 110 -2.19 -9.71 -10.69
CA VAL A 110 -2.49 -8.38 -11.20
C VAL A 110 -1.87 -7.40 -10.22
N LEU A 111 -1.05 -6.51 -10.71
CA LEU A 111 -0.47 -5.47 -9.85
C LEU A 111 -1.18 -4.16 -10.19
N PHE A 112 -1.93 -3.62 -9.23
CA PHE A 112 -2.63 -2.37 -9.44
C PHE A 112 -1.71 -1.17 -9.28
N ALA A 113 -0.82 -1.22 -8.33
CA ALA A 113 0.07 -0.09 -8.06
C ALA A 113 1.29 -0.53 -7.28
N ARG A 114 2.40 0.14 -7.51
CA ARG A 114 3.65 -0.08 -6.78
C ARG A 114 4.26 1.27 -6.52
N VAL A 115 4.74 1.48 -5.31
CA VAL A 115 5.31 2.78 -4.96
C VAL A 115 6.60 2.99 -5.75
N GLU A 116 6.80 4.23 -6.20
CA GLU A 116 7.99 4.57 -6.94
C GLU A 116 9.20 4.59 -6.01
N PRO A 117 10.37 4.25 -6.53
CA PRO A 117 11.56 4.33 -5.69
C PRO A 117 11.86 5.76 -5.32
N LEU A 118 12.66 5.90 -4.28
CA LEU A 118 13.13 7.21 -3.89
C LEU A 118 13.86 7.81 -5.08
N GLU A 119 13.49 9.04 -5.39
CA GLU A 119 14.06 9.69 -6.54
C GLU A 119 15.51 10.03 -6.25
N LYS A 120 16.42 9.64 -7.13
CA LYS A 120 17.81 9.95 -6.92
C LYS A 120 18.14 11.25 -7.57
N SER A 121 18.96 12.04 -6.89
CA SER A 121 19.44 13.25 -7.50
C SER A 121 20.23 12.92 -8.72
N PRO A 122 20.09 13.69 -9.75
CA PRO A 122 20.97 13.51 -10.91
C PRO A 122 22.39 13.80 -10.48
N ALA A 123 23.26 13.00 -10.89
CA ALA A 123 24.64 13.16 -10.49
C ALA A 123 25.28 14.32 -11.20
#